data_6b6f8dd90dc6ee7efc6a5313da89dc12
#
_entry.id   6b6f8dd90dc6ee7efc6a5313da89dc12
#
_cell.length_a   1.000
_cell.length_b   1.000
_cell.length_c   1.000
_cell.angle_alpha   90.00
_cell.angle_beta   90.00
_cell.angle_gamma   90.00
#
_symmetry.space_group_name_H-M   'P 1'
#
loop_
_entity.id
_entity.type
_entity.pdbx_description
1 polymer ?
#
loop_
_entity_poly.entity_id
_entity_poly.type
_entity_poly.pdbx_seq_one_letter_code
_entity_poly.pdbx_strand_id
1 'polypeptide(L)'
;MLLIRSVLMFGLILCLVCRFLEGQKSLNFVLFRKIVADHNSKYISLYEAAISQDYTTINFTLNLARNITADVWLKATIAQRVSKTGESYRDVFTYNVNLCQVMGRGKGISLINFWLNNILRQSNMPRNCPLREGNYYMRNIRSEKETIPRFIRSGSFRIDSSLYVRDWHSVNLTETIFYVDIKMK
;
A
#
# COMPACT_ATOMS: atom_id res chain seq x y z
N MET A 1 -37.02 6.84 -47.74
CA MET A 1 -36.84 7.64 -46.49
C MET A 1 -36.98 6.84 -45.21
N LEU A 2 -37.78 5.77 -45.14
CA LEU A 2 -37.92 4.95 -43.91
C LEU A 2 -36.66 4.16 -43.54
N LEU A 3 -35.92 3.59 -44.51
CA LEU A 3 -34.73 2.77 -44.26
C LEU A 3 -33.58 3.56 -43.60
N ILE A 4 -33.38 4.82 -43.97
CA ILE A 4 -32.30 5.66 -43.44
C ILE A 4 -32.59 6.02 -41.96
N ARG A 5 -33.83 6.22 -41.56
CA ARG A 5 -34.24 6.49 -40.19
C ARG A 5 -34.01 5.27 -39.29
N SER A 6 -34.24 4.05 -39.79
CA SER A 6 -34.04 2.82 -39.06
C SER A 6 -32.55 2.55 -38.76
N VAL A 7 -31.66 2.81 -39.72
CA VAL A 7 -30.21 2.63 -39.55
C VAL A 7 -29.63 3.64 -38.55
N LEU A 8 -30.10 4.89 -38.57
CA LEU A 8 -29.68 5.91 -37.59
C LEU A 8 -30.14 5.60 -36.18
N MET A 9 -31.33 5.08 -35.99
CA MET A 9 -31.82 4.67 -34.67
C MET A 9 -31.04 3.48 -34.13
N PHE A 10 -30.71 2.49 -34.96
CA PHE A 10 -29.87 1.33 -34.55
C PHE A 10 -28.45 1.78 -34.16
N GLY A 11 -27.85 2.71 -34.90
CA GLY A 11 -26.54 3.27 -34.59
C GLY A 11 -26.51 4.03 -33.26
N LEU A 12 -27.56 4.79 -32.95
CA LEU A 12 -27.70 5.53 -31.70
C LEU A 12 -27.90 4.58 -30.49
N ILE A 13 -28.70 3.53 -30.64
CA ILE A 13 -28.92 2.53 -29.61
C ILE A 13 -27.62 1.75 -29.35
N LEU A 14 -26.88 1.36 -30.39
CA LEU A 14 -25.60 0.66 -30.26
C LEU A 14 -24.55 1.52 -29.53
N CYS A 15 -24.50 2.83 -29.84
CA CYS A 15 -23.59 3.78 -29.20
C CYS A 15 -23.92 4.03 -27.72
N LEU A 16 -25.23 4.06 -27.37
CA LEU A 16 -25.69 4.14 -25.97
C LEU A 16 -25.36 2.86 -25.19
N VAL A 17 -25.56 1.69 -25.79
CA VAL A 17 -25.23 0.41 -25.17
C VAL A 17 -23.70 0.27 -24.96
N CYS A 18 -22.86 0.70 -25.91
CA CYS A 18 -21.42 0.74 -25.75
C CYS A 18 -20.99 1.66 -24.59
N ARG A 19 -21.60 2.82 -24.43
CA ARG A 19 -21.30 3.70 -23.29
C ARG A 19 -21.75 3.13 -21.94
N PHE A 20 -22.83 2.35 -21.92
CA PHE A 20 -23.25 1.64 -20.70
C PHE A 20 -22.33 0.48 -20.33
N LEU A 21 -21.70 -0.18 -21.30
CA LEU A 21 -20.77 -1.29 -21.07
C LEU A 21 -19.37 -0.81 -20.63
N GLU A 22 -18.94 0.40 -20.95
CA GLU A 22 -17.69 0.98 -20.46
C GLU A 22 -17.75 1.44 -18.98
N GLY A 23 -18.93 1.43 -18.35
CA GLY A 23 -19.16 1.99 -17.02
C GLY A 23 -18.87 1.05 -15.84
N GLN A 24 -18.56 -0.24 -16.03
CA GLN A 24 -18.26 -1.17 -14.94
C GLN A 24 -16.79 -1.54 -14.86
N LYS A 25 -15.89 -0.56 -14.72
CA LYS A 25 -14.59 -0.83 -14.11
C LYS A 25 -14.85 -1.27 -12.67
N SER A 26 -14.68 -2.56 -12.41
CA SER A 26 -14.66 -3.13 -11.06
C SER A 26 -13.64 -2.34 -10.22
N LEU A 27 -14.13 -1.42 -9.42
CA LEU A 27 -13.34 -0.55 -8.56
C LEU A 27 -12.99 -1.33 -7.29
N ASN A 28 -11.96 -2.19 -7.39
CA ASN A 28 -11.33 -2.69 -6.19
C ASN A 28 -10.45 -1.58 -5.64
N PHE A 29 -10.73 -1.12 -4.45
CA PHE A 29 -9.94 -0.08 -3.81
C PHE A 29 -9.75 -0.35 -2.32
N VAL A 30 -8.64 0.14 -1.81
CA VAL A 30 -8.31 0.16 -0.40
C VAL A 30 -8.59 1.56 0.13
N LEU A 31 -9.35 1.64 1.21
CA LEU A 31 -9.58 2.88 1.95
C LEU A 31 -8.81 2.83 3.26
N PHE A 32 -7.93 3.79 3.46
CA PHE A 32 -7.19 3.96 4.70
C PHE A 32 -8.05 4.69 5.73
N ARG A 33 -8.39 4.04 6.85
CA ARG A 33 -9.27 4.60 7.88
C ARG A 33 -8.51 5.31 9.00
N LYS A 34 -7.41 4.70 9.41
CA LYS A 34 -6.58 5.21 10.50
C LYS A 34 -5.16 4.71 10.31
N ILE A 35 -4.19 5.53 10.71
CA ILE A 35 -2.80 5.15 10.83
C ILE A 35 -2.34 5.52 12.23
N VAL A 36 -1.61 4.61 12.86
CA VAL A 36 -0.85 4.86 14.07
C VAL A 36 0.60 4.60 13.73
N ALA A 37 1.46 5.60 13.90
CA ALA A 37 2.87 5.53 13.56
C ALA A 37 3.70 5.87 14.79
N ASP A 38 4.71 5.03 15.06
CA ASP A 38 5.67 5.22 16.12
C ASP A 38 7.08 4.95 15.60
N HIS A 39 8.09 5.48 16.27
CA HIS A 39 9.48 5.37 15.84
C HIS A 39 10.48 5.40 16.99
N ASN A 40 11.65 4.87 16.74
CA ASN A 40 12.77 4.90 17.66
C ASN A 40 13.54 6.24 17.50
N SER A 41 13.37 7.13 18.47
CA SER A 41 13.95 8.47 18.47
C SER A 41 15.49 8.50 18.44
N LYS A 42 16.14 7.38 18.77
CA LYS A 42 17.62 7.26 18.65
C LYS A 42 18.09 7.30 17.19
N TYR A 43 17.27 6.83 16.25
CA TYR A 43 17.63 6.70 14.84
C TYR A 43 16.80 7.61 13.93
N ILE A 44 15.60 7.96 14.35
CA ILE A 44 14.62 8.72 13.57
C ILE A 44 14.17 9.91 14.41
N SER A 45 14.34 11.12 13.89
CA SER A 45 13.91 12.34 14.56
C SER A 45 12.49 12.76 14.20
N LEU A 46 11.97 12.28 13.06
CA LEU A 46 10.60 12.53 12.61
C LEU A 46 10.08 11.33 11.83
N TYR A 47 8.89 10.86 12.17
CA TYR A 47 8.16 9.88 11.39
C TYR A 47 6.66 10.21 11.44
N GLU A 48 6.14 10.70 10.34
CA GLU A 48 4.75 11.12 10.23
C GLU A 48 4.06 10.41 9.06
N ALA A 49 2.80 10.08 9.27
CA ALA A 49 1.93 9.49 8.26
C ALA A 49 0.62 10.28 8.18
N ALA A 50 0.21 10.65 6.98
CA ALA A 50 -1.03 11.37 6.74
C ALA A 50 -1.87 10.65 5.68
N ILE A 51 -3.18 10.51 5.94
CA ILE A 51 -4.17 9.97 4.99
C ILE A 51 -4.75 11.14 4.19
N SER A 52 -4.94 10.96 2.89
CA SER A 52 -5.65 11.91 2.04
C SER A 52 -7.12 12.07 2.43
N GLN A 53 -7.73 13.18 2.05
CA GLN A 53 -9.15 13.47 2.37
C GLN A 53 -10.13 12.44 1.79
N ASP A 54 -9.79 11.83 0.66
CA ASP A 54 -10.58 10.79 0.01
C ASP A 54 -10.28 9.37 0.53
N TYR A 55 -9.39 9.25 1.52
CA TYR A 55 -8.96 7.99 2.14
C TYR A 55 -8.27 7.00 1.21
N THR A 56 -7.86 7.40 0.01
CA THR A 56 -7.30 6.49 -1.01
C THR A 56 -5.79 6.44 -1.02
N THR A 57 -5.12 7.45 -0.47
CA THR A 57 -3.66 7.56 -0.46
C THR A 57 -3.10 7.89 0.92
N ILE A 58 -1.81 7.58 1.08
CA ILE A 58 -1.03 7.89 2.29
C ILE A 58 0.21 8.65 1.86
N ASN A 59 0.59 9.61 2.68
CA ASN A 59 1.88 10.28 2.61
C ASN A 59 2.69 9.97 3.87
N PHE A 60 3.99 9.74 3.69
CA PHE A 60 4.92 9.59 4.80
C PHE A 60 6.02 10.64 4.70
N THR A 61 6.46 11.09 5.86
CA THR A 61 7.68 11.88 6.04
C THR A 61 8.54 11.19 7.09
N LEU A 62 9.80 11.00 6.78
CA LEU A 62 10.76 10.32 7.62
C LEU A 62 12.06 11.13 7.65
N ASN A 63 12.56 11.44 8.84
CA ASN A 63 13.88 12.02 9.01
C ASN A 63 14.78 11.04 9.77
N LEU A 64 15.76 10.46 9.06
CA LEU A 64 16.79 9.64 9.67
C LEU A 64 17.85 10.56 10.30
N ALA A 65 17.99 10.46 11.62
CA ALA A 65 18.98 11.22 12.40
C ALA A 65 20.38 10.60 12.31
N ARG A 66 20.50 9.38 11.80
CA ARG A 66 21.76 8.61 11.68
C ARG A 66 21.72 7.67 10.51
N ASN A 67 22.91 7.35 9.98
CA ASN A 67 23.07 6.31 8.98
C ASN A 67 22.68 4.93 9.56
N ILE A 68 21.91 4.17 8.78
CA ILE A 68 21.60 2.76 9.06
C ILE A 68 22.49 1.91 8.15
N THR A 69 23.60 1.44 8.71
CA THR A 69 24.64 0.72 7.96
C THR A 69 24.35 -0.78 7.81
N ALA A 70 23.53 -1.31 8.69
CA ALA A 70 23.11 -2.71 8.64
C ALA A 70 21.84 -2.89 7.80
N ASP A 71 21.54 -4.13 7.43
CA ASP A 71 20.37 -4.47 6.64
C ASP A 71 19.06 -4.17 7.39
N VAL A 72 18.18 -3.43 6.74
CA VAL A 72 16.83 -3.14 7.24
C VAL A 72 15.88 -4.23 6.80
N TRP A 73 15.11 -4.73 7.74
CA TRP A 73 14.07 -5.73 7.54
C TRP A 73 12.69 -5.13 7.69
N LEU A 74 11.75 -5.61 6.89
CA LEU A 74 10.33 -5.31 6.99
C LEU A 74 9.59 -6.55 7.49
N LYS A 75 8.90 -6.43 8.61
CA LYS A 75 7.87 -7.37 9.04
C LYS A 75 6.50 -6.70 8.84
N ALA A 76 5.57 -7.39 8.17
CA ALA A 76 4.20 -6.92 7.99
C ALA A 76 3.23 -8.07 8.24
N THR A 77 2.33 -7.91 9.22
CA THR A 77 1.26 -8.87 9.54
C THR A 77 -0.07 -8.27 9.10
N ILE A 78 -0.82 -8.99 8.28
CA ILE A 78 -2.15 -8.61 7.84
C ILE A 78 -3.15 -9.44 8.60
N ALA A 79 -4.04 -8.77 9.32
CA ALA A 79 -5.10 -9.36 10.12
C ALA A 79 -6.48 -8.88 9.65
N GLN A 80 -7.41 -9.81 9.54
CA GLN A 80 -8.80 -9.54 9.15
C GLN A 80 -9.68 -9.37 10.38
N ARG A 81 -10.55 -8.37 10.37
CA ARG A 81 -11.56 -8.18 11.40
C ARG A 81 -12.56 -9.33 11.37
N VAL A 82 -12.76 -9.99 12.50
CA VAL A 82 -13.65 -11.17 12.62
C VAL A 82 -15.03 -10.82 13.18
N SER A 83 -15.18 -9.70 13.89
CA SER A 83 -16.44 -9.28 14.48
C SER A 83 -16.90 -7.92 13.96
N LYS A 84 -18.19 -7.77 13.71
CA LYS A 84 -18.78 -6.47 13.35
C LYS A 84 -18.88 -5.52 14.54
N THR A 85 -18.96 -6.06 15.76
CA THR A 85 -19.22 -5.30 16.99
C THR A 85 -18.00 -5.11 17.88
N GLY A 86 -16.86 -5.73 17.55
CA GLY A 86 -15.63 -5.67 18.35
C GLY A 86 -14.37 -5.37 17.52
N GLU A 87 -13.28 -5.06 18.20
CA GLU A 87 -11.96 -4.86 17.59
C GLU A 87 -11.12 -6.16 17.56
N SER A 88 -11.80 -7.31 17.36
CA SER A 88 -11.12 -8.59 17.25
C SER A 88 -10.62 -8.81 15.83
N TYR A 89 -9.33 -9.12 15.70
CA TYR A 89 -8.64 -9.39 14.43
C TYR A 89 -8.02 -10.77 14.48
N ARG A 90 -8.01 -11.45 13.35
CA ARG A 90 -7.33 -12.73 13.14
C ARG A 90 -6.28 -12.56 12.06
N ASP A 91 -5.06 -12.98 12.36
CA ASP A 91 -3.96 -12.94 11.40
C ASP A 91 -4.28 -13.82 10.19
N VAL A 92 -4.08 -13.26 9.01
CA VAL A 92 -4.26 -13.94 7.72
C VAL A 92 -2.91 -14.41 7.19
N PHE A 93 -1.92 -13.52 7.19
CA PHE A 93 -0.55 -13.86 6.81
C PHE A 93 0.46 -12.82 7.32
N THR A 94 1.73 -13.24 7.40
CA THR A 94 2.85 -12.39 7.80
C THR A 94 3.95 -12.48 6.76
N TYR A 95 4.48 -11.31 6.38
CA TYR A 95 5.73 -11.18 5.63
C TYR A 95 6.87 -10.78 6.54
N ASN A 96 8.06 -11.31 6.24
CA ASN A 96 9.29 -10.87 6.86
C ASN A 96 10.41 -10.92 5.82
N VAL A 97 10.88 -9.77 5.38
CA VAL A 97 11.80 -9.65 4.24
C VAL A 97 12.92 -8.65 4.50
N ASN A 98 14.09 -8.96 3.97
CA ASN A 98 15.22 -8.04 3.93
C ASN A 98 14.98 -6.98 2.84
N LEU A 99 14.68 -5.74 3.27
CA LEU A 99 14.40 -4.64 2.35
C LEU A 99 15.60 -4.29 1.48
N CYS A 100 16.81 -4.33 2.04
CA CYS A 100 18.02 -4.01 1.30
C CYS A 100 18.24 -4.96 0.13
N GLN A 101 17.96 -6.24 0.33
CA GLN A 101 18.05 -7.24 -0.76
C GLN A 101 16.95 -7.05 -1.80
N VAL A 102 15.73 -6.73 -1.38
CA VAL A 102 14.61 -6.54 -2.30
C VAL A 102 14.79 -5.28 -3.13
N MET A 103 15.22 -4.17 -2.52
CA MET A 103 15.50 -2.91 -3.22
C MET A 103 16.63 -3.08 -4.24
N GLY A 104 17.72 -3.76 -3.89
CA GLY A 104 18.89 -3.94 -4.76
C GLY A 104 18.68 -4.89 -5.94
N ARG A 105 17.83 -5.91 -5.79
CA ARG A 105 17.60 -6.92 -6.83
C ARG A 105 16.56 -6.54 -7.88
N GLY A 106 15.68 -5.60 -7.62
CA GLY A 106 14.76 -4.92 -8.57
C GLY A 106 13.81 -5.77 -9.42
N LYS A 107 13.94 -7.10 -9.45
CA LYS A 107 13.27 -7.98 -10.43
C LYS A 107 12.69 -9.26 -9.81
N GLY A 108 11.98 -9.15 -8.70
CA GLY A 108 11.23 -10.29 -8.18
C GLY A 108 9.74 -10.18 -8.52
N ILE A 109 9.11 -11.30 -8.91
CA ILE A 109 7.64 -11.38 -9.19
C ILE A 109 6.84 -11.49 -7.88
N SER A 110 7.42 -11.15 -6.72
CA SER A 110 6.69 -11.21 -5.47
C SER A 110 5.82 -9.97 -5.28
N LEU A 111 4.68 -10.15 -4.62
CA LEU A 111 3.76 -9.08 -4.23
C LEU A 111 4.47 -7.92 -3.50
N ILE A 112 5.47 -8.25 -2.67
CA ILE A 112 6.27 -7.28 -1.94
C ILE A 112 7.13 -6.44 -2.88
N ASN A 113 7.74 -7.05 -3.91
CA ASN A 113 8.53 -6.30 -4.88
C ASN A 113 7.66 -5.31 -5.66
N PHE A 114 6.44 -5.71 -6.00
CA PHE A 114 5.49 -4.83 -6.68
C PHE A 114 5.10 -3.65 -5.78
N TRP A 115 4.79 -3.93 -4.53
CA TRP A 115 4.41 -2.92 -3.54
C TRP A 115 5.55 -1.95 -3.21
N LEU A 116 6.75 -2.46 -2.99
CA LEU A 116 7.94 -1.65 -2.76
C LEU A 116 8.30 -0.80 -3.97
N ASN A 117 8.21 -1.34 -5.19
CA ASN A 117 8.44 -0.57 -6.41
C ASN A 117 7.46 0.60 -6.56
N ASN A 118 6.19 0.41 -6.19
CA ASN A 118 5.21 1.49 -6.17
C ASN A 118 5.60 2.57 -5.16
N ILE A 119 5.97 2.19 -3.93
CA ILE A 119 6.44 3.12 -2.91
C ILE A 119 7.69 3.88 -3.37
N LEU A 120 8.69 3.17 -3.91
CA LEU A 120 9.94 3.77 -4.36
C LEU A 120 9.78 4.74 -5.55
N ARG A 121 8.78 4.52 -6.40
CA ARG A 121 8.45 5.45 -7.51
C ARG A 121 7.93 6.79 -7.00
N GLN A 122 7.25 6.78 -5.87
CA GLN A 122 6.57 7.94 -5.26
C GLN A 122 7.37 8.52 -4.09
N SER A 123 8.68 8.26 -4.04
CA SER A 123 9.55 8.66 -2.94
C SER A 123 10.92 9.15 -3.41
N ASN A 124 11.62 9.85 -2.51
CA ASN A 124 13.04 10.12 -2.64
C ASN A 124 13.92 9.11 -1.89
N MET A 125 13.34 7.97 -1.46
CA MET A 125 14.11 6.92 -0.80
C MET A 125 15.18 6.35 -1.72
N PRO A 126 16.40 6.07 -1.20
CA PRO A 126 17.44 5.40 -1.99
C PRO A 126 16.98 3.99 -2.37
N ARG A 127 17.44 3.52 -3.51
CA ARG A 127 17.13 2.16 -3.98
C ARG A 127 18.12 1.11 -3.49
N ASN A 128 19.09 1.52 -2.71
CA ASN A 128 20.15 0.66 -2.19
C ASN A 128 20.42 1.01 -0.74
N CYS A 129 20.87 0.02 0.03
CA CYS A 129 21.47 0.23 1.34
C CYS A 129 22.96 0.57 1.20
N PRO A 130 23.58 1.23 2.19
CA PRO A 130 22.98 1.64 3.48
C PRO A 130 22.06 2.85 3.36
N LEU A 131 21.09 2.96 4.29
CA LEU A 131 20.25 4.13 4.38
C LEU A 131 21.04 5.27 5.10
N ARG A 132 21.23 6.37 4.41
CA ARG A 132 21.94 7.53 4.94
C ARG A 132 21.02 8.41 5.79
N GLU A 133 21.60 9.15 6.73
CA GLU A 133 20.88 10.23 7.41
C GLU A 133 20.30 11.23 6.40
N GLY A 134 19.13 11.80 6.72
CA GLY A 134 18.48 12.76 5.83
C GLY A 134 16.96 12.68 5.87
N ASN A 135 16.36 13.57 5.10
CA ASN A 135 14.90 13.69 4.99
C ASN A 135 14.38 12.88 3.81
N TYR A 136 13.46 12.00 4.10
CA TYR A 136 12.81 11.12 3.14
C TYR A 136 11.31 11.37 3.13
N TYR A 137 10.73 11.22 1.97
CA TYR A 137 9.27 11.27 1.80
C TYR A 137 8.79 10.15 0.87
N MET A 138 7.57 9.74 1.08
CA MET A 138 6.79 8.88 0.20
C MET A 138 5.44 9.55 0.00
N ARG A 139 5.06 9.84 -1.25
CA ARG A 139 3.88 10.64 -1.56
C ARG A 139 2.86 9.82 -2.36
N ASN A 140 1.58 10.07 -2.09
CA ASN A 140 0.47 9.47 -2.85
C ASN A 140 0.54 7.94 -2.94
N ILE A 141 1.03 7.29 -1.87
CA ILE A 141 1.08 5.83 -1.82
C ILE A 141 -0.34 5.31 -1.77
N ARG A 142 -0.70 4.55 -2.79
CA ARG A 142 -2.01 3.89 -2.91
C ARG A 142 -1.83 2.40 -3.16
N SER A 143 -2.83 1.63 -2.77
CA SER A 143 -2.88 0.23 -3.13
C SER A 143 -3.52 0.10 -4.51
N GLU A 144 -2.78 -0.48 -5.45
CA GLU A 144 -3.29 -0.84 -6.76
C GLU A 144 -3.97 -2.21 -6.69
N LYS A 145 -4.92 -2.47 -7.59
CA LYS A 145 -5.69 -3.72 -7.62
C LYS A 145 -4.78 -4.95 -7.66
N GLU A 146 -3.71 -4.85 -8.41
CA GLU A 146 -2.72 -5.91 -8.62
C GLU A 146 -1.90 -6.22 -7.36
N THR A 147 -1.89 -5.29 -6.39
CA THR A 147 -1.19 -5.46 -5.11
C THR A 147 -2.01 -6.19 -4.05
N ILE A 148 -3.31 -6.40 -4.30
CA ILE A 148 -4.18 -7.12 -3.38
C ILE A 148 -4.12 -8.60 -3.72
N PRO A 149 -3.68 -9.49 -2.80
CA PRO A 149 -3.70 -10.91 -3.03
C PRO A 149 -5.10 -11.41 -3.39
N ARG A 150 -5.22 -12.31 -4.36
CA ARG A 150 -6.52 -12.83 -4.85
C ARG A 150 -7.34 -13.55 -3.78
N PHE A 151 -6.72 -14.05 -2.72
CA PHE A 151 -7.41 -14.70 -1.61
C PHE A 151 -8.00 -13.70 -0.59
N ILE A 152 -7.59 -12.42 -0.64
CA ILE A 152 -8.18 -11.36 0.18
C ILE A 152 -9.56 -11.01 -0.38
N ARG A 153 -10.56 -11.02 0.49
CA ARG A 153 -11.94 -10.62 0.16
C ARG A 153 -12.24 -9.23 0.71
N SER A 154 -13.37 -8.67 0.32
CA SER A 154 -13.86 -7.41 0.90
C SER A 154 -13.98 -7.53 2.41
N GLY A 155 -13.61 -6.49 3.13
CA GLY A 155 -13.65 -6.46 4.60
C GLY A 155 -12.75 -5.39 5.19
N SER A 156 -12.73 -5.35 6.53
CA SER A 156 -11.85 -4.47 7.29
C SER A 156 -10.63 -5.25 7.76
N PHE A 157 -9.46 -4.64 7.63
CA PHE A 157 -8.17 -5.24 7.95
C PHE A 157 -7.35 -4.29 8.83
N ARG A 158 -6.46 -4.90 9.62
CA ARG A 158 -5.37 -4.24 10.32
C ARG A 158 -4.06 -4.78 9.74
N ILE A 159 -3.15 -3.87 9.43
CA ILE A 159 -1.82 -4.21 8.95
C ILE A 159 -0.82 -3.65 9.94
N ASP A 160 -0.15 -4.53 10.67
CA ASP A 160 0.91 -4.19 11.59
C ASP A 160 2.24 -4.29 10.84
N SER A 161 2.95 -3.18 10.70
CA SER A 161 4.19 -3.09 9.94
C SER A 161 5.32 -2.56 10.82
N SER A 162 6.47 -3.21 10.82
CA SER A 162 7.66 -2.74 11.50
C SER A 162 8.89 -2.82 10.60
N LEU A 163 9.69 -1.75 10.64
CA LEU A 163 11.04 -1.75 10.11
C LEU A 163 12.01 -1.98 11.26
N TYR A 164 12.92 -2.91 11.10
CA TYR A 164 13.87 -3.25 12.15
C TYR A 164 15.23 -3.67 11.59
N VAL A 165 16.25 -3.60 12.44
CA VAL A 165 17.61 -4.05 12.14
C VAL A 165 17.88 -5.32 12.94
N ARG A 166 17.99 -6.45 12.25
CA ARG A 166 18.21 -7.75 12.88
C ARG A 166 19.55 -7.83 13.62
N ASP A 167 20.62 -7.35 12.97
CA ASP A 167 21.98 -7.44 13.47
C ASP A 167 22.23 -6.62 14.73
N TRP A 168 21.34 -5.69 15.06
CA TRP A 168 21.39 -4.87 16.28
C TRP A 168 20.46 -5.39 17.38
N HIS A 169 20.40 -6.72 17.57
CA HIS A 169 19.48 -7.37 18.50
C HIS A 169 18.01 -7.07 18.22
N SER A 170 17.66 -7.03 16.94
CA SER A 170 16.28 -6.75 16.46
C SER A 170 15.73 -5.40 16.90
N VAL A 171 16.55 -4.35 16.80
CA VAL A 171 16.12 -2.98 17.11
C VAL A 171 15.04 -2.53 16.14
N ASN A 172 13.85 -2.22 16.64
CA ASN A 172 12.79 -1.58 15.86
C ASN A 172 13.18 -0.14 15.53
N LEU A 173 13.03 0.22 14.26
CA LEU A 173 13.20 1.58 13.75
C LEU A 173 11.85 2.31 13.71
N THR A 174 10.83 1.63 13.15
CA THR A 174 9.46 2.15 13.08
C THR A 174 8.45 1.05 13.37
N GLU A 175 7.30 1.46 13.91
CA GLU A 175 6.10 0.63 14.02
C GLU A 175 4.93 1.41 13.43
N THR A 176 4.18 0.78 12.55
CA THR A 176 3.04 1.43 11.89
C THR A 176 1.86 0.47 11.83
N ILE A 177 0.72 0.92 12.32
CA ILE A 177 -0.52 0.17 12.25
C ILE A 177 -1.47 0.89 11.31
N PHE A 178 -1.88 0.20 10.27
CA PHE A 178 -2.88 0.67 9.31
C PHE A 178 -4.21 -0.03 9.57
N TYR A 179 -5.29 0.74 9.60
CA TYR A 179 -6.65 0.23 9.56
C TYR A 179 -7.22 0.55 8.18
N VAL A 180 -7.59 -0.48 7.45
CA VAL A 180 -8.00 -0.34 6.04
C VAL A 180 -9.29 -1.10 5.76
N ASP A 181 -10.11 -0.57 4.85
CA ASP A 181 -11.23 -1.29 4.28
C ASP A 181 -10.89 -1.66 2.83
N ILE A 182 -11.03 -2.92 2.49
CA ILE A 182 -10.89 -3.44 1.13
C ILE A 182 -12.29 -3.65 0.56
N LYS A 183 -12.58 -3.00 -0.56
CA LYS A 183 -13.81 -3.18 -1.32
C LYS A 183 -13.48 -3.80 -2.67
N MET A 184 -14.07 -4.96 -2.93
CA MET A 184 -13.99 -5.64 -4.21
C MET A 184 -15.38 -5.65 -4.85
N LYS A 185 -15.46 -5.25 -6.10
CA LYS A 185 -16.66 -5.36 -6.93
C LYS A 185 -16.42 -6.32 -8.09
#